data_401b9424489e980c94ad9f32037cc6a5
#
_entry.id   401b9424489e980c94ad9f32037cc6a5
#
_cell.length_a   1.000
_cell.length_b   1.000
_cell.length_c   1.000
_cell.angle_alpha   90.00
_cell.angle_beta   90.00
_cell.angle_gamma   90.00
#
_symmetry.space_group_name_H-M   'P 1'
#
loop_
_entity.id
_entity.type
_entity.pdbx_description
1 polymer ?
#
loop_
_entity_poly.entity_id
_entity_poly.type
_entity_poly.pdbx_seq_one_letter_code
_entity_poly.pdbx_strand_id
1 'polypeptide(L)'
;MENRIGFKLIKHTRIVFLISHFESYILDEHQNLEYIKKLISFVTLKLNVRPGKYLKKTVDLFSMPGLLILSHESKEQVESDYNLVRKLEQKGLFVLAASQESKTTKI
;
A
#
# COMPACT_ATOMS: atom_id res chain seq x y z
N MET A 1 9.08 -26.11 -26.72
CA MET A 1 9.22 -25.83 -26.30
C MET A 1 9.30 -25.10 -25.82
N GLU A 2 9.22 -24.71 -25.95
CA GLU A 2 9.25 -23.95 -25.46
C GLU A 2 8.41 -23.40 -24.95
N ASN A 3 7.51 -23.47 -25.26
CA ASN A 3 6.54 -22.99 -24.82
C ASN A 3 6.12 -23.50 -23.61
N ARG A 4 6.31 -24.58 -23.27
CA ARG A 4 6.16 -24.99 -22.03
C ARG A 4 6.77 -24.11 -21.10
N ILE A 5 7.68 -23.38 -21.52
CA ILE A 5 8.25 -22.35 -20.76
C ILE A 5 7.20 -21.40 -20.31
N GLY A 6 6.23 -21.18 -21.12
CA GLY A 6 5.16 -20.29 -20.80
C GLY A 6 4.39 -20.71 -19.56
N PHE A 7 4.26 -22.00 -19.36
CA PHE A 7 3.57 -22.43 -18.20
C PHE A 7 4.27 -22.01 -16.95
N LYS A 8 5.58 -22.09 -16.94
CA LYS A 8 6.33 -21.76 -15.77
C LYS A 8 6.25 -20.30 -15.46
N LEU A 9 5.88 -19.50 -16.43
CA LEU A 9 5.78 -18.08 -16.24
C LEU A 9 4.43 -17.62 -15.77
N ILE A 10 3.50 -18.55 -15.64
CA ILE A 10 2.17 -18.19 -15.16
C ILE A 10 2.28 -17.78 -13.70
N LYS A 11 1.79 -16.61 -13.41
CA LYS A 11 1.82 -16.08 -12.06
C LYS A 11 0.47 -15.50 -11.72
N HIS A 12 0.21 -15.46 -10.43
CA HIS A 12 -0.99 -14.81 -9.94
C HIS A 12 -0.62 -13.37 -9.62
N THR A 13 -1.28 -12.44 -10.28
CA THR A 13 -0.98 -11.02 -10.14
C THR A 13 -2.17 -10.32 -9.52
N ARG A 14 -1.88 -9.45 -8.57
CA ARG A 14 -2.92 -8.67 -7.93
C ARG A 14 -2.52 -7.20 -7.93
N ILE A 15 -3.42 -6.36 -8.42
CA ILE A 15 -3.22 -4.93 -8.38
C ILE A 15 -3.97 -4.41 -7.18
N VAL A 16 -3.25 -3.75 -6.29
CA VAL A 16 -3.82 -3.28 -5.04
C VAL A 16 -3.86 -1.76 -5.06
N PHE A 17 -5.07 -1.21 -5.03
CA PHE A 17 -5.23 0.23 -4.89
C PHE A 17 -5.14 0.52 -3.41
N LEU A 18 -4.10 1.23 -3.01
CA LEU A 18 -3.87 1.49 -1.59
C LEU A 18 -4.96 2.38 -1.02
N ILE A 19 -5.24 2.18 0.24
CA ILE A 19 -6.30 2.90 0.94
C ILE A 19 -5.70 3.60 2.14
N SER A 20 -6.04 4.87 2.32
CA SER A 20 -5.68 5.57 3.54
C SER A 20 -6.92 5.72 4.41
N HIS A 21 -6.78 5.31 5.65
CA HIS A 21 -7.84 5.47 6.64
C HIS A 21 -7.62 6.73 7.45
N PHE A 22 -6.58 7.47 7.16
CA PHE A 22 -6.18 8.65 7.93
C PHE A 22 -6.05 9.85 7.02
N GLU A 23 -6.15 11.02 7.61
CA GLU A 23 -6.13 12.26 6.85
C GLU A 23 -5.31 13.30 7.61
N SER A 24 -4.22 13.79 6.99
CA SER A 24 -3.40 14.85 7.54
C SER A 24 -2.25 15.13 6.58
N TYR A 25 -1.39 16.09 6.92
CA TYR A 25 -0.19 16.33 6.12
C TYR A 25 0.82 15.23 6.36
N ILE A 26 1.49 14.81 5.31
CA ILE A 26 2.47 13.74 5.38
C ILE A 26 3.81 14.32 5.78
N LEU A 27 4.36 13.81 6.88
CA LEU A 27 5.68 14.23 7.35
C LEU A 27 6.77 13.35 6.74
N ASP A 28 6.48 12.06 6.60
CA ASP A 28 7.45 11.11 6.10
C ASP A 28 6.75 9.83 5.74
N GLU A 29 7.45 8.94 5.04
CA GLU A 29 6.94 7.61 4.79
C GLU A 29 7.15 6.76 6.03
N HIS A 30 6.14 5.98 6.37
CA HIS A 30 6.23 5.09 7.52
C HIS A 30 7.00 3.83 7.12
N GLN A 31 7.68 3.22 8.09
CA GLN A 31 8.44 2.00 7.81
C GLN A 31 7.55 0.87 7.30
N ASN A 32 6.24 0.97 7.49
CA ASN A 32 5.31 -0.01 6.94
C ASN A 32 5.42 -0.10 5.42
N LEU A 33 5.78 0.99 4.75
CA LEU A 33 6.00 0.95 3.31
C LEU A 33 7.21 0.10 2.97
N GLU A 34 8.23 0.12 3.83
CA GLU A 34 9.40 -0.71 3.61
C GLU A 34 9.05 -2.19 3.77
N TYR A 35 8.17 -2.51 4.70
CA TYR A 35 7.73 -3.89 4.86
C TYR A 35 7.03 -4.37 3.61
N ILE A 36 6.21 -3.51 3.00
CA ILE A 36 5.51 -3.87 1.77
C ILE A 36 6.51 -4.15 0.66
N LYS A 37 7.55 -3.34 0.56
CA LYS A 37 8.56 -3.52 -0.48
C LYS A 37 9.35 -4.80 -0.31
N LYS A 38 9.32 -5.39 0.88
CA LYS A 38 10.04 -6.63 1.15
C LYS A 38 9.16 -7.87 1.05
N LEU A 39 7.90 -7.71 0.67
CA LEU A 39 7.03 -8.86 0.53
C LEU A 39 7.50 -9.75 -0.61
N ILE A 40 7.32 -11.05 -0.44
CA ILE A 40 7.80 -12.01 -1.42
C ILE A 40 7.18 -11.76 -2.79
N SER A 41 5.92 -11.42 -2.85
CA SER A 41 5.23 -11.19 -4.13
C SER A 41 5.33 -9.75 -4.63
N PHE A 42 6.10 -8.90 -3.96
CA PHE A 42 6.21 -7.50 -4.35
C PHE A 42 6.79 -7.35 -5.76
N VAL A 43 6.16 -6.55 -6.58
CA VAL A 43 6.66 -6.21 -7.89
C VAL A 43 7.01 -4.73 -7.97
N THR A 44 6.04 -3.88 -7.70
CA THR A 44 6.29 -2.45 -7.74
C THR A 44 5.27 -1.70 -6.89
N LEU A 45 5.68 -0.54 -6.46
CA LEU A 45 4.84 0.35 -5.67
C LEU A 45 4.97 1.74 -6.25
N LYS A 46 3.85 2.35 -6.60
CA LYS A 46 3.84 3.71 -7.08
C LYS A 46 3.00 4.54 -6.15
N LEU A 47 3.58 5.58 -5.60
CA LEU A 47 2.86 6.47 -4.69
C LEU A 47 2.42 7.72 -5.42
N ASN A 48 1.19 8.15 -5.15
CA ASN A 48 0.64 9.37 -5.71
C ASN A 48 0.84 10.55 -4.77
N VAL A 49 1.35 10.28 -3.58
CA VAL A 49 1.55 11.29 -2.54
C VAL A 49 2.97 11.16 -2.00
N ARG A 50 3.44 12.20 -1.36
CA ARG A 50 4.80 12.20 -0.81
C ARG A 50 4.85 13.17 0.35
N PRO A 51 5.95 13.13 1.14
CA PRO A 51 6.08 14.05 2.27
C PRO A 51 5.86 15.49 1.84
N GLY A 52 5.17 16.22 2.66
CA GLY A 52 4.82 17.60 2.37
C GLY A 52 3.44 17.77 1.78
N LYS A 53 2.83 16.69 1.31
CA LYS A 53 1.50 16.75 0.71
C LYS A 53 0.45 16.39 1.74
N TYR A 54 -0.79 16.77 1.45
CA TYR A 54 -1.91 16.43 2.32
C TYR A 54 -2.47 15.09 1.89
N LEU A 55 -2.58 14.17 2.83
CA LEU A 55 -3.14 12.85 2.57
C LEU A 55 -4.60 12.88 2.94
N LYS A 56 -5.45 12.47 2.02
CA LYS A 56 -6.89 12.38 2.25
C LYS A 56 -7.30 10.95 2.51
N LYS A 57 -8.41 10.77 3.22
CA LYS A 57 -8.98 9.45 3.33
C LYS A 57 -9.42 9.00 1.95
N THR A 58 -9.21 7.73 1.65
CA THR A 58 -9.51 7.22 0.33
C THR A 58 -10.99 6.94 0.21
N VAL A 59 -11.65 7.63 -0.71
CA VAL A 59 -13.06 7.41 -0.99
C VAL A 59 -13.30 7.02 -2.44
N ASP A 60 -12.31 7.22 -3.30
CA ASP A 60 -12.40 6.84 -4.71
C ASP A 60 -11.01 6.71 -5.29
N LEU A 61 -10.93 6.46 -6.59
CA LEU A 61 -9.63 6.28 -7.23
C LEU A 61 -8.78 7.54 -7.25
N PHE A 62 -9.42 8.71 -7.16
CA PHE A 62 -8.67 9.95 -7.21
C PHE A 62 -8.01 10.28 -5.88
N SER A 63 -8.50 9.69 -4.79
CA SER A 63 -7.94 9.95 -3.48
C SER A 63 -7.06 8.83 -2.95
N MET A 64 -6.81 7.78 -3.76
CA MET A 64 -5.95 6.69 -3.29
C MET A 64 -4.51 7.16 -3.23
N PRO A 65 -3.77 6.75 -2.21
CA PRO A 65 -2.38 7.20 -2.06
C PRO A 65 -1.40 6.50 -2.98
N GLY A 66 -1.78 5.41 -3.60
CA GLY A 66 -0.85 4.73 -4.49
C GLY A 66 -1.36 3.42 -5.00
N LEU A 67 -0.50 2.76 -5.76
CA LEU A 67 -0.81 1.51 -6.44
C LEU A 67 0.29 0.52 -6.15
N LEU A 68 -0.09 -0.69 -5.81
CA LEU A 68 0.86 -1.75 -5.51
C LEU A 68 0.55 -2.95 -6.41
N ILE A 69 1.58 -3.56 -6.94
CA ILE A 69 1.41 -4.77 -7.73
C ILE A 69 2.13 -5.91 -7.04
N LEU A 70 1.40 -6.99 -6.81
CA LEU A 70 1.93 -8.22 -6.24
C LEU A 70 1.80 -9.31 -7.30
N SER A 71 2.81 -10.16 -7.42
CA SER A 71 2.77 -11.26 -8.37
C SER A 71 3.66 -12.39 -7.89
N HIS A 72 3.16 -13.61 -7.98
CA HIS A 72 3.92 -14.77 -7.55
C HIS A 72 3.29 -16.02 -8.15
N GLU A 73 4.07 -17.07 -8.26
CA GLU A 73 3.55 -18.33 -8.78
C GLU A 73 2.56 -18.95 -7.80
N SER A 74 2.72 -18.69 -6.53
CA SER A 74 1.80 -19.20 -5.52
C SER A 74 0.68 -18.20 -5.27
N LYS A 75 -0.55 -18.63 -5.52
CA LYS A 75 -1.70 -17.79 -5.26
C LYS A 75 -1.81 -17.49 -3.77
N GLU A 76 -1.52 -18.48 -2.94
CA GLU A 76 -1.59 -18.29 -1.51
C GLU A 76 -0.62 -17.24 -1.03
N GLN A 77 0.56 -17.17 -1.65
CA GLN A 77 1.53 -16.16 -1.26
C GLN A 77 1.00 -14.77 -1.57
N VAL A 78 0.40 -14.60 -2.75
CA VAL A 78 -0.16 -13.31 -3.14
C VAL A 78 -1.27 -12.91 -2.17
N GLU A 79 -2.16 -13.85 -1.84
CA GLU A 79 -3.27 -13.54 -0.93
C GLU A 79 -2.77 -13.20 0.47
N SER A 80 -1.77 -13.94 0.93
CA SER A 80 -1.20 -13.67 2.25
C SER A 80 -0.57 -12.28 2.29
N ASP A 81 0.17 -11.95 1.25
CA ASP A 81 0.83 -10.64 1.18
C ASP A 81 -0.22 -9.53 1.08
N TYR A 82 -1.26 -9.77 0.30
CA TYR A 82 -2.34 -8.80 0.17
C TYR A 82 -3.00 -8.52 1.52
N ASN A 83 -3.27 -9.59 2.28
CA ASN A 83 -3.91 -9.42 3.57
C ASN A 83 -3.00 -8.65 4.53
N LEU A 84 -1.70 -8.88 4.44
CA LEU A 84 -0.77 -8.14 5.28
C LEU A 84 -0.76 -6.66 4.91
N VAL A 85 -0.81 -6.35 3.61
CA VAL A 85 -0.88 -4.96 3.17
C VAL A 85 -2.11 -4.28 3.77
N ARG A 86 -3.26 -4.96 3.76
CA ARG A 86 -4.46 -4.37 4.33
C ARG A 86 -4.31 -4.09 5.82
N LYS A 87 -3.62 -4.96 6.54
CA LYS A 87 -3.37 -4.72 7.95
C LYS A 87 -2.44 -3.53 8.16
N LEU A 88 -1.42 -3.42 7.32
CA LEU A 88 -0.49 -2.31 7.43
C LEU A 88 -1.17 -0.98 7.11
N GLU A 89 -2.10 -1.00 6.17
CA GLU A 89 -2.86 0.21 5.86
C GLU A 89 -3.65 0.71 7.07
N GLN A 90 -4.19 -0.21 7.85
CA GLN A 90 -4.95 0.18 9.03
C GLN A 90 -4.06 0.81 10.08
N LYS A 91 -2.79 0.46 10.09
CA LYS A 91 -1.85 1.07 11.02
C LYS A 91 -1.24 2.35 10.48
N GLY A 92 -1.36 2.57 9.17
CA GLY A 92 -0.84 3.77 8.54
C GLY A 92 0.40 3.52 7.73
N LEU A 93 0.44 4.08 6.54
CA LEU A 93 1.57 3.94 5.63
C LEU A 93 2.47 5.17 5.65
N PHE A 94 2.03 6.24 6.28
CA PHE A 94 2.76 7.49 6.33
C PHE A 94 2.81 8.04 7.74
N VAL A 95 3.87 8.75 8.05
CA VAL A 95 3.96 9.49 9.30
C VAL A 95 3.25 10.80 9.07
N LEU A 96 2.21 11.06 9.83
CA LEU A 96 1.35 12.21 9.61
C LEU A 96 1.52 13.26 10.68
N ALA A 97 1.23 14.50 10.31
CA ALA A 97 1.25 15.59 11.26
C ALA A 97 0.17 15.39 12.30
N ALA A 98 0.39 15.93 13.47
CA ALA A 98 -0.59 15.80 14.54
C ALA A 98 -1.92 16.34 14.08
N SER A 99 -2.95 15.61 14.45
CA SER A 99 -4.28 15.93 14.01
C SER A 99 -4.81 17.15 14.73
N GLN A 100 -5.61 17.91 14.03
CA GLN A 100 -6.22 19.07 14.64
C GLN A 100 -7.18 18.67 15.73
N GLU A 101 -7.80 17.56 15.56
CA GLU A 101 -8.75 17.12 16.54
C GLU A 101 -8.10 16.94 17.87
N SER A 102 -6.87 16.46 17.87
CA SER A 102 -6.25 16.21 19.15
C SER A 102 -6.07 17.50 19.90
N LYS A 103 -5.96 18.60 19.22
CA LYS A 103 -5.86 19.85 19.91
C LYS A 103 -7.20 20.33 20.35
N THR A 104 -8.15 20.14 19.51
CA THR A 104 -9.48 20.59 19.84
C THR A 104 -10.04 19.89 21.03
N THR A 105 -9.78 18.63 21.11
CA THR A 105 -10.36 17.85 22.19
C THR A 105 -9.78 18.19 23.53
N LYS A 106 -8.71 18.87 23.55
CA LYS A 106 -8.14 19.21 24.82
C LYS A 106 -8.82 20.31 25.46
N ILE A 107 -9.59 20.98 24.79
CA ILE A 107 -10.22 22.14 25.38
C ILE A 107 -11.41 21.81 26.25
#